data_150efac0be1c1440d94a542ac70bc67a
#
_entry.id   150efac0be1c1440d94a542ac70bc67a
#
_cell.length_a   1.000
_cell.length_b   1.000
_cell.length_c   1.000
_cell.angle_alpha   90.00
_cell.angle_beta   90.00
_cell.angle_gamma   90.00
#
_symmetry.space_group_name_H-M   'P 1'
#
loop_
_entity.id
_entity.type
_entity.pdbx_description
1 polymer ?
#
loop_
_entity_poly.entity_id
_entity_poly.type
_entity_poly.pdbx_seq_one_letter_code
_entity_poly.pdbx_strand_id
1 'polypeptide(L)'
;MIAVQNPNKISTNGLGRYGEEVAARRLTEGGLCILERNWRCAEGELDIVALDGDTLAVCEVKTRSERGFQQPSEAIDHVKADRLRHLAERWMAERWPVHFSRLVLAAARAGGGAPPDESAVGGPAPPPPGGVRIDLVAVVNPLKGAAAVEHLRGAV
;
A
#
# COMPACT_ATOMS: atom_id res chain seq x y z
N MET A 1 -32.93 2.14 -15.90
CA MET A 1 -32.99 3.35 -15.09
C MET A 1 -31.61 3.61 -14.51
N ILE A 2 -31.04 4.71 -14.92
CA ILE A 2 -29.75 5.09 -14.37
C ILE A 2 -30.00 5.53 -12.94
N ALA A 3 -29.46 4.82 -11.99
CA ALA A 3 -29.52 5.26 -10.62
C ALA A 3 -28.96 6.68 -10.55
N VAL A 4 -29.74 7.60 -10.02
CA VAL A 4 -29.26 8.95 -9.76
C VAL A 4 -28.09 8.79 -8.81
N GLN A 5 -26.91 8.83 -9.37
CA GLN A 5 -25.71 8.72 -8.58
C GLN A 5 -25.60 9.99 -7.76
N ASN A 6 -25.54 9.84 -6.46
CA ASN A 6 -25.30 10.96 -5.58
C ASN A 6 -23.97 11.60 -6.01
N PRO A 7 -23.94 12.83 -6.50
CA PRO A 7 -22.72 13.46 -6.98
C PRO A 7 -21.61 13.45 -5.94
N ASN A 8 -21.97 13.55 -4.66
CA ASN A 8 -21.00 13.50 -3.56
C ASN A 8 -20.36 12.11 -3.40
N LYS A 9 -21.13 11.06 -3.66
CA LYS A 9 -20.60 9.69 -3.55
C LYS A 9 -19.63 9.38 -4.68
N ILE A 10 -19.92 9.84 -5.90
CA ILE A 10 -19.04 9.66 -7.05
C ILE A 10 -17.76 10.44 -6.86
N SER A 11 -17.84 11.70 -6.44
CA SER A 11 -16.65 12.53 -6.27
C SER A 11 -15.77 12.00 -5.14
N THR A 12 -16.34 11.43 -4.06
CA THR A 12 -15.58 10.82 -2.99
C THR A 12 -14.85 9.56 -3.48
N ASN A 13 -15.54 8.70 -4.21
CA ASN A 13 -14.91 7.48 -4.76
C ASN A 13 -13.90 7.84 -5.85
N GLY A 14 -14.19 8.83 -6.69
CA GLY A 14 -13.28 9.29 -7.73
C GLY A 14 -12.03 9.93 -7.15
N LEU A 15 -12.16 10.72 -6.09
CA LEU A 15 -11.05 11.33 -5.40
C LEU A 15 -10.17 10.27 -4.73
N GLY A 16 -10.78 9.27 -4.08
CA GLY A 16 -10.07 8.16 -3.45
C GLY A 16 -9.27 7.35 -4.46
N ARG A 17 -9.89 6.98 -5.58
CA ARG A 17 -9.21 6.24 -6.65
C ARG A 17 -8.07 7.04 -7.27
N TYR A 18 -8.29 8.32 -7.50
CA TYR A 18 -7.27 9.21 -8.02
C TYR A 18 -6.09 9.30 -7.05
N GLY A 19 -6.35 9.47 -5.77
CA GLY A 19 -5.31 9.55 -4.74
C GLY A 19 -4.51 8.27 -4.64
N GLU A 20 -5.16 7.11 -4.66
CA GLU A 20 -4.48 5.82 -4.63
C GLU A 20 -3.60 5.62 -5.86
N GLU A 21 -4.07 6.03 -7.05
CA GLU A 21 -3.28 5.94 -8.27
C GLU A 21 -2.06 6.85 -8.23
N VAL A 22 -2.24 8.09 -7.76
CA VAL A 22 -1.15 9.05 -7.59
C VAL A 22 -0.14 8.53 -6.56
N ALA A 23 -0.62 7.99 -5.44
CA ALA A 23 0.23 7.43 -4.39
C ALA A 23 1.06 6.26 -4.93
N ALA A 24 0.42 5.32 -5.63
CA ALA A 24 1.11 4.16 -6.19
C ALA A 24 2.21 4.59 -7.17
N ARG A 25 1.91 5.54 -8.02
CA ARG A 25 2.89 6.08 -8.98
C ARG A 25 4.07 6.74 -8.27
N ARG A 26 3.79 7.56 -7.28
CA ARG A 26 4.83 8.27 -6.53
C ARG A 26 5.73 7.31 -5.75
N LEU A 27 5.15 6.28 -5.13
CA LEU A 27 5.93 5.27 -4.42
C LEU A 27 6.83 4.49 -5.38
N THR A 28 6.31 4.12 -6.54
CA THR A 28 7.10 3.44 -7.58
C THR A 28 8.24 4.32 -8.09
N GLU A 29 7.97 5.59 -8.36
CA GLU A 29 9.00 6.56 -8.77
C GLU A 29 10.07 6.75 -7.69
N GLY A 30 9.68 6.63 -6.43
CA GLY A 30 10.59 6.71 -5.27
C GLY A 30 11.38 5.43 -5.01
N GLY A 31 11.22 4.41 -5.84
CA GLY A 31 11.98 3.17 -5.75
C GLY A 31 11.32 2.04 -4.96
N LEU A 32 10.09 2.23 -4.48
CA LEU A 32 9.38 1.16 -3.81
C LEU A 32 8.80 0.17 -4.82
N CYS A 33 8.79 -1.10 -4.45
CA CYS A 33 8.19 -2.16 -5.26
C CYS A 33 6.79 -2.46 -4.70
N ILE A 34 5.75 -2.12 -5.45
CA ILE A 34 4.37 -2.37 -5.02
C ILE A 34 4.08 -3.86 -5.19
N LEU A 35 3.68 -4.51 -4.10
CA LEU A 35 3.34 -5.92 -4.10
C LEU A 35 1.84 -6.14 -4.27
N GLU A 36 1.03 -5.35 -3.59
CA GLU A 36 -0.42 -5.53 -3.63
C GLU A 36 -1.13 -4.21 -3.39
N ARG A 37 -2.29 -4.05 -4.04
CA ARG A 37 -3.15 -2.87 -3.87
C ARG A 37 -4.56 -3.33 -3.51
N ASN A 38 -5.22 -2.55 -2.66
CA ASN A 38 -6.63 -2.77 -2.29
C ASN A 38 -6.90 -4.19 -1.80
N TRP A 39 -6.03 -4.71 -0.95
CA TRP A 39 -6.25 -6.00 -0.34
C TRP A 39 -7.35 -5.90 0.72
N ARG A 40 -8.31 -6.81 0.66
CA ARG A 40 -9.47 -6.81 1.55
C ARG A 40 -9.61 -8.14 2.28
N CYS A 41 -10.07 -8.05 3.52
CA CYS A 41 -10.47 -9.19 4.31
C CYS A 41 -11.70 -8.81 5.15
N ALA A 42 -12.21 -9.75 5.93
CA ALA A 42 -13.39 -9.51 6.77
C ALA A 42 -13.21 -8.36 7.78
N GLU A 43 -11.97 -8.07 8.16
CA GLU A 43 -11.65 -7.08 9.19
C GLU A 43 -11.32 -5.69 8.63
N GLY A 44 -11.16 -5.55 7.33
CA GLY A 44 -10.84 -4.28 6.70
C GLY A 44 -10.02 -4.41 5.44
N GLU A 45 -9.34 -3.32 5.06
CA GLU A 45 -8.55 -3.28 3.83
C GLU A 45 -7.21 -2.57 4.04
N LEU A 46 -6.25 -2.94 3.19
CA LEU A 46 -4.97 -2.23 3.06
C LEU A 46 -4.90 -1.60 1.67
N ASP A 47 -4.60 -0.33 1.61
CA ASP A 47 -4.58 0.42 0.35
C ASP A 47 -3.41 -0.01 -0.54
N ILE A 48 -2.19 0.01 0.01
CA ILE A 48 -0.98 -0.37 -0.72
C ILE A 48 -0.06 -1.14 0.22
N VAL A 49 0.49 -2.24 -0.28
CA VAL A 49 1.57 -2.97 0.39
C VAL A 49 2.75 -2.98 -0.56
N ALA A 50 3.91 -2.50 -0.10
CA ALA A 50 5.08 -2.33 -0.94
C ALA A 50 6.36 -2.70 -0.20
N LEU A 51 7.41 -3.00 -0.95
CA LEU A 51 8.76 -3.15 -0.40
C LEU A 51 9.54 -1.85 -0.59
N ASP A 52 10.05 -1.33 0.50
CA ASP A 52 11.00 -0.21 0.53
C ASP A 52 12.35 -0.80 0.92
N GLY A 53 13.13 -1.22 -0.08
CA GLY A 53 14.32 -1.99 0.16
C GLY A 53 14.02 -3.32 0.85
N ASP A 54 14.52 -3.50 2.07
CA ASP A 54 14.30 -4.69 2.88
C ASP A 54 13.12 -4.58 3.86
N THR A 55 12.40 -3.46 3.83
CA THR A 55 11.28 -3.18 4.74
C THR A 55 9.95 -3.30 4.01
N LEU A 56 9.01 -4.01 4.61
CA LEU A 56 7.64 -4.02 4.10
C LEU A 56 6.90 -2.79 4.60
N ALA A 57 6.44 -1.96 3.67
CA ALA A 57 5.67 -0.77 3.98
C ALA A 57 4.19 -1.02 3.70
N VAL A 58 3.38 -0.94 4.75
CA VAL A 58 1.93 -0.95 4.64
C VAL A 58 1.47 0.51 4.62
N CYS A 59 0.95 0.95 3.49
CA CYS A 59 0.68 2.35 3.24
C CYS A 59 -0.82 2.63 3.29
N GLU A 60 -1.22 3.50 4.20
CA GLU A 60 -2.54 4.10 4.23
C GLU A 60 -2.52 5.36 3.36
N VAL A 61 -3.42 5.43 2.39
CA VAL A 61 -3.53 6.58 1.49
C VAL A 61 -4.66 7.48 1.96
N LYS A 62 -4.36 8.74 2.18
CA LYS A 62 -5.34 9.77 2.51
C LYS A 62 -5.32 10.85 1.44
N THR A 63 -6.47 11.03 0.81
CA THR A 63 -6.64 12.03 -0.24
C THR A 63 -7.53 13.15 0.28
N ARG A 64 -7.06 14.37 0.11
CA ARG A 64 -7.79 15.57 0.48
C ARG A 64 -7.82 16.53 -0.70
N SER A 65 -8.90 17.28 -0.83
CA SER A 65 -8.91 18.43 -1.73
C SER A 65 -8.20 19.59 -1.04
N GLU A 66 -7.70 20.55 -1.83
CA GLU A 66 -7.04 21.75 -1.31
C GLU A 66 -7.90 22.53 -0.34
N ARG A 67 -9.25 22.38 -0.42
CA ARG A 67 -10.20 23.03 0.48
C ARG A 67 -10.40 22.29 1.80
N GLY A 68 -9.79 21.13 1.98
CA GLY A 68 -9.86 20.37 3.23
C GLY A 68 -9.05 21.03 4.32
N PHE A 69 -9.64 21.19 5.51
CA PHE A 69 -9.00 21.86 6.64
C PHE A 69 -8.18 20.95 7.54
N GLN A 70 -8.29 19.63 7.33
CA GLN A 70 -7.56 18.66 8.16
C GLN A 70 -6.18 18.42 7.61
N GLN A 71 -5.19 18.41 8.51
CA GLN A 71 -3.84 17.99 8.15
C GLN A 71 -3.86 16.50 7.82
N PRO A 72 -3.31 16.09 6.66
CA PRO A 72 -3.28 14.66 6.32
C PRO A 72 -2.58 13.79 7.35
N SER A 73 -1.57 14.32 8.03
CA SER A 73 -0.82 13.62 9.07
C SER A 73 -1.66 13.27 10.31
N GLU A 74 -2.80 13.93 10.51
CA GLU A 74 -3.72 13.64 11.62
C GLU A 74 -4.66 12.47 11.33
N ALA A 75 -4.55 11.84 10.16
CA ALA A 75 -5.49 10.83 9.70
C ALA A 75 -5.34 9.46 10.37
N ILE A 76 -4.24 9.20 11.08
CA ILE A 76 -4.02 7.92 11.76
C ILE A 76 -4.02 8.13 13.27
N ASP A 77 -5.13 7.78 13.91
CA ASP A 77 -5.24 7.74 15.37
C ASP A 77 -4.83 6.35 15.92
N HIS A 78 -4.85 6.18 17.23
CA HIS A 78 -4.45 4.92 17.88
C HIS A 78 -5.32 3.73 17.47
N VAL A 79 -6.62 3.94 17.34
CA VAL A 79 -7.56 2.88 16.96
C VAL A 79 -7.26 2.42 15.54
N LYS A 80 -7.04 3.36 14.64
CA LYS A 80 -6.72 3.07 13.25
C LYS A 80 -5.34 2.43 13.14
N ALA A 81 -4.36 2.90 13.90
CA ALA A 81 -3.02 2.33 13.94
C ALA A 81 -3.05 0.86 14.36
N ASP A 82 -3.79 0.54 15.41
CA ASP A 82 -3.93 -0.83 15.89
C ASP A 82 -4.60 -1.72 14.85
N ARG A 83 -5.63 -1.22 14.18
CA ARG A 83 -6.29 -1.95 13.11
C ARG A 83 -5.34 -2.21 11.94
N LEU A 84 -4.55 -1.22 11.53
CA LEU A 84 -3.59 -1.38 10.45
C LEU A 84 -2.50 -2.40 10.81
N ARG A 85 -2.02 -2.39 12.05
CA ARG A 85 -1.05 -3.40 12.52
C ARG A 85 -1.62 -4.81 12.45
N HIS A 86 -2.88 -4.96 12.91
CA HIS A 86 -3.57 -6.25 12.85
C HIS A 86 -3.75 -6.74 11.42
N LEU A 87 -4.17 -5.84 10.51
CA LEU A 87 -4.31 -6.16 9.10
C LEU A 87 -2.96 -6.50 8.45
N ALA A 88 -1.90 -5.80 8.84
CA ALA A 88 -0.55 -6.08 8.36
C ALA A 88 -0.08 -7.47 8.80
N GLU A 89 -0.32 -7.86 10.04
CA GLU A 89 -0.01 -9.20 10.53
C GLU A 89 -0.75 -10.27 9.74
N ARG A 90 -2.03 -10.05 9.47
CA ARG A 90 -2.85 -10.97 8.70
C ARG A 90 -2.36 -11.07 7.25
N TRP A 91 -2.03 -9.95 6.63
CA TRP A 91 -1.46 -9.92 5.30
C TRP A 91 -0.14 -10.71 5.25
N MET A 92 0.72 -10.52 6.25
CA MET A 92 1.99 -11.25 6.35
C MET A 92 1.77 -12.77 6.43
N ALA A 93 0.78 -13.20 7.18
CA ALA A 93 0.47 -14.63 7.31
C ALA A 93 -0.11 -15.22 6.02
N GLU A 94 -0.99 -14.49 5.33
CA GLU A 94 -1.76 -15.00 4.20
C GLU A 94 -1.09 -14.71 2.84
N ARG A 95 -0.46 -13.56 2.69
CA ARG A 95 -0.01 -13.07 1.38
C ARG A 95 1.49 -13.00 1.20
N TRP A 96 2.24 -12.72 2.25
CA TRP A 96 3.69 -12.60 2.16
C TRP A 96 4.34 -13.87 1.57
N PRO A 97 3.98 -15.09 1.98
CA PRO A 97 4.59 -16.29 1.39
C PRO A 97 4.43 -16.36 -0.13
N VAL A 98 3.28 -15.96 -0.66
CA VAL A 98 3.02 -15.94 -2.10
C VAL A 98 3.94 -14.94 -2.80
N HIS A 99 4.01 -13.73 -2.29
CA HIS A 99 4.85 -12.67 -2.86
C HIS A 99 6.33 -13.00 -2.74
N PHE A 100 6.74 -13.54 -1.60
CA PHE A 100 8.13 -13.96 -1.39
C PHE A 100 8.56 -15.00 -2.43
N SER A 101 7.74 -16.01 -2.67
CA SER A 101 8.00 -17.02 -3.70
C SER A 101 8.18 -16.39 -5.08
N ARG A 102 7.33 -15.45 -5.44
CA ARG A 102 7.43 -14.73 -6.71
C ARG A 102 8.72 -13.91 -6.82
N LEU A 103 9.11 -13.26 -5.73
CA LEU A 103 10.33 -12.45 -5.67
C LEU A 103 11.57 -13.32 -5.82
N VAL A 104 11.60 -14.48 -5.17
CA VAL A 104 12.69 -15.45 -5.29
C VAL A 104 12.82 -15.94 -6.73
N LEU A 105 11.71 -16.30 -7.37
CA LEU A 105 11.69 -16.74 -8.75
C LEU A 105 12.16 -15.63 -9.72
N ALA A 106 11.71 -14.41 -9.50
CA ALA A 106 12.13 -13.27 -10.31
C ALA A 106 13.63 -13.00 -10.19
N ALA A 107 14.17 -13.07 -8.97
CA ALA A 107 15.59 -12.89 -8.72
C ALA A 107 16.43 -14.00 -9.39
N ALA A 108 15.97 -15.25 -9.33
CA ALA A 108 16.64 -16.37 -9.98
C ALA A 108 16.68 -16.21 -11.50
N ARG A 109 15.59 -15.75 -12.10
CA ARG A 109 15.50 -15.48 -13.56
C ARG A 109 16.44 -14.34 -13.96
N ALA A 110 16.48 -13.28 -13.18
CA ALA A 110 17.34 -12.13 -13.46
C ALA A 110 18.82 -12.49 -13.33
N GLY A 111 19.18 -13.42 -12.42
CA GLY A 111 20.55 -13.88 -12.24
C GLY A 111 21.05 -14.90 -13.25
N GLY A 112 20.20 -15.36 -14.20
CA GLY A 112 20.58 -16.36 -15.21
C GLY A 112 20.88 -17.74 -14.63
N GLY A 113 20.50 -17.99 -13.38
CA GLY A 113 20.69 -19.29 -12.73
C GLY A 113 19.57 -20.28 -13.06
N ALA A 114 19.81 -21.56 -12.74
CA ALA A 114 18.77 -22.58 -12.85
C ALA A 114 17.59 -22.20 -11.94
N PRO A 115 16.34 -22.53 -12.32
CA PRO A 115 15.21 -22.26 -11.47
C PRO A 115 15.40 -22.95 -10.11
N PRO A 116 15.03 -22.30 -9.01
CA PRO A 116 15.13 -22.93 -7.71
C PRO A 116 14.26 -24.19 -7.70
N ASP A 117 14.76 -25.20 -7.01
CA ASP A 117 14.02 -26.44 -6.84
C ASP A 117 12.65 -26.11 -6.22
N GLU A 118 11.59 -26.63 -6.82
CA GLU A 118 10.23 -26.44 -6.32
C GLU A 118 10.09 -26.85 -4.84
N SER A 119 10.92 -27.75 -4.39
CA SER A 119 10.93 -28.13 -2.97
C SER A 119 11.47 -27.02 -2.05
N ALA A 120 12.25 -26.09 -2.58
CA ALA A 120 12.75 -24.93 -1.82
C ALA A 120 11.69 -23.83 -1.68
N VAL A 121 10.65 -23.87 -2.51
CA VAL A 121 9.59 -22.84 -2.54
C VAL A 121 8.49 -23.13 -1.52
N GLY A 122 8.48 -24.33 -0.94
CA GLY A 122 7.44 -24.78 0.00
C GLY A 122 7.70 -24.52 1.47
N GLY A 123 8.83 -23.90 1.83
CA GLY A 123 9.13 -23.58 3.23
C GLY A 123 8.46 -22.30 3.71
N PRO A 124 8.44 -22.06 5.04
CA PRO A 124 7.93 -20.79 5.56
C PRO A 124 8.79 -19.64 5.04
N ALA A 125 8.13 -18.61 4.49
CA ALA A 125 8.83 -17.44 3.99
C ALA A 125 9.45 -16.67 5.16
N PRO A 126 10.76 -16.34 5.11
CA PRO A 126 11.34 -15.51 6.13
C PRO A 126 10.73 -14.11 6.08
N PRO A 127 10.57 -13.42 7.22
CA PRO A 127 10.07 -12.07 7.22
C PRO A 127 11.03 -11.12 6.51
N PRO A 128 10.54 -9.97 6.01
CA PRO A 128 11.45 -8.96 5.46
C PRO A 128 12.51 -8.57 6.51
N PRO A 129 13.80 -8.50 6.14
CA PRO A 129 14.85 -8.19 7.11
C PRO A 129 14.66 -6.87 7.84
N GLY A 130 14.11 -5.86 7.19
CA GLY A 130 13.83 -4.55 7.78
C GLY A 130 12.53 -4.50 8.56
N GLY A 131 11.77 -5.59 8.62
CA GLY A 131 10.50 -5.65 9.33
C GLY A 131 9.34 -5.05 8.56
N VAL A 132 8.26 -4.81 9.28
CA VAL A 132 7.01 -4.24 8.75
C VAL A 132 6.84 -2.83 9.31
N ARG A 133 6.54 -1.88 8.42
CA ARG A 133 6.36 -0.48 8.77
C ARG A 133 5.00 -0.01 8.27
N ILE A 134 4.35 0.85 9.04
CA ILE A 134 3.09 1.48 8.63
C ILE A 134 3.39 2.92 8.21
N ASP A 135 3.06 3.23 6.97
CA ASP A 135 3.30 4.53 6.36
C ASP A 135 1.98 5.24 6.04
N LEU A 136 2.02 6.55 6.04
CA LEU A 136 0.93 7.38 5.55
C LEU A 136 1.37 8.05 4.24
N VAL A 137 0.55 7.91 3.21
CA VAL A 137 0.75 8.65 1.96
C VAL A 137 -0.38 9.66 1.85
N ALA A 138 -0.05 10.92 2.03
CA ALA A 138 -1.00 12.01 1.98
C ALA A 138 -0.98 12.61 0.58
N VAL A 139 -2.14 12.60 -0.08
CA VAL A 139 -2.30 13.16 -1.42
C VAL A 139 -3.24 14.36 -1.33
N VAL A 140 -2.76 15.51 -1.73
CA VAL A 140 -3.57 16.73 -1.81
C VAL A 140 -3.84 17.03 -3.28
N ASN A 141 -5.11 16.99 -3.65
CA ASN A 141 -5.53 17.35 -5.00
C ASN A 141 -5.77 18.85 -5.06
N PRO A 142 -4.90 19.62 -5.74
CA PRO A 142 -5.05 21.08 -5.82
C PRO A 142 -6.17 21.46 -6.80
N LEU A 143 -6.61 22.71 -6.71
CA LEU A 143 -7.54 23.27 -7.68
C LEU A 143 -6.93 23.38 -9.07
N LYS A 144 -5.62 23.59 -9.14
CA LYS A 144 -4.85 23.65 -10.39
C LYS A 144 -3.52 22.95 -10.22
N GLY A 145 -3.10 22.26 -11.27
CA GLY A 145 -1.79 21.62 -11.33
C GLY A 145 -1.76 20.19 -10.81
N ALA A 146 -0.55 19.70 -10.61
CA ALA A 146 -0.32 18.32 -10.17
C ALA A 146 -0.61 18.14 -8.67
N ALA A 147 -1.03 16.94 -8.29
CA ALA A 147 -1.24 16.61 -6.89
C ALA A 147 0.06 16.69 -6.10
N ALA A 148 -0.03 17.20 -4.88
CA ALA A 148 1.07 17.15 -3.93
C ALA A 148 1.00 15.83 -3.16
N VAL A 149 2.13 15.15 -3.00
CA VAL A 149 2.21 13.88 -2.28
C VAL A 149 3.26 13.98 -1.20
N GLU A 150 2.87 13.59 0.01
CA GLU A 150 3.79 13.48 1.14
C GLU A 150 3.79 12.03 1.61
N HIS A 151 4.95 11.40 1.62
CA HIS A 151 5.12 10.04 2.11
C HIS A 151 5.76 10.09 3.50
N LEU A 152 4.96 9.75 4.50
CA LEU A 152 5.40 9.73 5.91
C LEU A 152 5.74 8.30 6.29
N ARG A 153 7.01 7.97 6.27
CA ARG A 153 7.50 6.65 6.65
C ARG A 153 7.42 6.47 8.16
N GLY A 154 6.85 5.34 8.59
CA GLY A 154 6.71 5.08 10.02
C GLY A 154 5.78 6.07 10.70
N ALA A 155 4.63 6.33 10.12
CA ALA A 155 3.65 7.30 10.64
C ALA A 155 2.97 6.85 11.93
N VAL A 156 3.24 5.65 12.38
CA VAL A 156 2.63 5.05 13.58
C VAL A 156 3.71 4.47 14.47
#